data_da1564324ffaa2b68301408660042891
#
_entry.id   da1564324ffaa2b68301408660042891
#
_cell.length_a   1.000
_cell.length_b   1.000
_cell.length_c   1.000
_cell.angle_alpha   90.00
_cell.angle_beta   90.00
_cell.angle_gamma   90.00
#
_symmetry.space_group_name_H-M   'P 1'
#
loop_
_entity.id
_entity.type
_entity.pdbx_description
1 polymer ?
#
loop_
_entity_poly.entity_id
_entity_poly.type
_entity_poly.pdbx_seq_one_letter_code
_entity_poly.pdbx_strand_id
1 'polypeptide(L)' 'MVESRLKWLHRFRRCSNLDTLEKVYENARERLSGNELLAFESAADHRRAEITMNRLYDKIPPSVWRYVK' A
#
# COMPACT_ATOMS: atom_id res chain seq x y z
N MET A 1 9.17 0.41 10.84
CA MET A 1 8.44 0.99 11.96
C MET A 1 7.00 1.19 11.61
N VAL A 2 6.14 1.02 12.59
CA VAL A 2 4.69 1.08 12.37
C VAL A 2 4.23 2.44 11.86
N GLU A 3 4.82 3.51 12.37
CA GLU A 3 4.47 4.88 11.97
C GLU A 3 4.72 5.15 10.49
N SER A 4 5.86 4.70 9.97
CA SER A 4 6.19 4.89 8.55
C SER A 4 5.18 4.19 7.65
N ARG A 5 4.79 2.98 8.02
CA ARG A 5 3.80 2.22 7.27
C ARG A 5 2.45 2.91 7.27
N LEU A 6 1.99 3.39 8.43
CA LEU A 6 0.71 4.09 8.53
C LEU A 6 0.72 5.40 7.74
N LYS A 7 1.83 6.11 7.78
CA LYS A 7 1.99 7.35 7.02
C LYS A 7 1.81 7.10 5.52
N TRP A 8 2.47 6.07 5.00
CA TRP A 8 2.35 5.73 3.59
C TRP A 8 0.97 5.19 3.25
N LEU A 9 0.38 4.41 4.14
CA LEU A 9 -0.97 3.89 3.92
C LEU A 9 -1.98 5.02 3.81
N HIS A 10 -1.89 6.03 4.67
CA HIS A 10 -2.76 7.20 4.59
C HIS A 10 -2.59 7.95 3.27
N ARG A 11 -1.37 8.03 2.79
CA ARG A 11 -1.09 8.62 1.48
C ARG A 11 -1.73 7.83 0.36
N PHE A 12 -1.55 6.51 0.40
CA PHE A 12 -2.11 5.64 -0.62
C PHE A 12 -3.64 5.61 -0.60
N ARG A 13 -4.25 5.89 0.54
CA ARG A 13 -5.71 5.95 0.63
C ARG A 13 -6.31 7.12 -0.14
N ARG A 14 -5.51 8.08 -0.53
CA ARG A 14 -5.94 9.13 -1.44
C ARG A 14 -6.06 8.63 -2.87
N CYS A 15 -5.42 7.51 -3.17
CA CYS A 15 -5.53 6.88 -4.48
C CYS A 15 -6.76 6.00 -4.48
N SER A 16 -7.74 6.32 -5.31
CA SER A 16 -9.00 5.60 -5.35
C SER A 16 -9.00 4.41 -6.30
N ASN A 17 -7.97 4.28 -7.13
CA ASN A 17 -7.83 3.16 -8.05
C ASN A 17 -6.39 2.70 -8.17
N LEU A 18 -6.21 1.52 -8.79
CA LEU A 18 -4.89 0.91 -8.91
C LEU A 18 -3.94 1.71 -9.80
N ASP A 19 -4.44 2.33 -10.86
CA ASP A 19 -3.59 3.10 -11.77
C ASP A 19 -2.93 4.26 -11.04
N THR A 20 -3.69 5.01 -10.26
CA THR A 20 -3.16 6.13 -9.49
C THR A 20 -2.17 5.62 -8.44
N LEU A 21 -2.50 4.52 -7.78
CA LEU A 21 -1.63 3.92 -6.78
C LEU A 21 -0.28 3.51 -7.39
N GLU A 22 -0.31 2.87 -8.55
CA GLU A 22 0.91 2.44 -9.22
C GLU A 22 1.80 3.61 -9.61
N LYS A 23 1.22 4.71 -10.07
CA LYS A 23 1.98 5.91 -10.41
C LYS A 23 2.68 6.50 -9.19
N VAL A 24 1.97 6.61 -8.08
CA VAL A 24 2.55 7.11 -6.83
C VAL A 24 3.64 6.15 -6.34
N TYR A 25 3.38 4.86 -6.41
CA TYR A 25 4.32 3.83 -6.00
C TYR A 25 5.63 3.94 -6.79
N GLU A 26 5.55 3.98 -8.11
CA GLU A 26 6.73 4.05 -8.96
C GLU A 26 7.54 5.32 -8.72
N ASN A 27 6.87 6.46 -8.58
CA ASN A 27 7.55 7.74 -8.35
C ASN A 27 8.27 7.79 -7.01
N ALA A 28 7.65 7.27 -5.97
CA ALA A 28 8.24 7.32 -4.63
C ALA A 28 9.29 6.23 -4.41
N ARG A 29 9.13 5.08 -5.03
CA ARG A 29 10.02 3.93 -4.85
C ARG A 29 11.49 4.27 -5.13
N GLU A 30 11.75 5.07 -6.14
CA GLU A 30 13.11 5.43 -6.53
C GLU A 30 13.82 6.29 -5.50
N ARG A 31 13.06 6.96 -4.64
CA ARG A 31 13.59 7.88 -3.63
C ARG A 31 13.82 7.21 -2.28
N LEU A 32 13.35 5.99 -2.11
CA LEU A 32 13.35 5.32 -0.82
C LEU A 32 14.35 4.16 -0.81
N SER A 33 14.86 3.86 0.37
CA SER A 33 15.76 2.74 0.56
C SER A 33 15.65 2.22 1.99
N GLY A 34 16.22 1.02 2.23
CA GLY A 34 16.28 0.42 3.55
C GLY A 34 14.91 0.16 4.16
N ASN A 35 14.80 0.45 5.45
CA ASN A 35 13.58 0.18 6.21
C ASN A 35 12.39 1.02 5.73
N GLU A 36 12.65 2.22 5.27
CA GLU A 36 11.59 3.07 4.75
C GLU A 36 10.96 2.46 3.49
N LEU A 37 11.77 1.90 2.61
CA LEU A 37 11.27 1.22 1.42
C LEU A 37 10.41 0.02 1.80
N LEU A 38 10.82 -0.76 2.80
CA LEU A 38 10.05 -1.91 3.26
C LEU A 38 8.68 -1.48 3.80
N ALA A 39 8.64 -0.43 4.60
CA ALA A 39 7.39 0.10 5.13
C ALA A 39 6.49 0.62 4.01
N PHE A 40 7.10 1.31 3.05
CA PHE A 40 6.40 1.83 1.88
C PHE A 40 5.77 0.71 1.04
N GLU A 41 6.52 -0.33 0.76
CA GLU A 41 6.01 -1.46 -0.02
C GLU A 41 4.91 -2.21 0.72
N SER A 42 5.05 -2.37 2.03
CA SER A 42 4.02 -3.00 2.85
C SER A 42 2.72 -2.19 2.80
N ALA A 43 2.82 -0.87 2.90
CA ALA A 43 1.65 0.00 2.82
C ALA A 43 0.99 -0.05 1.44
N ALA A 44 1.81 -0.11 0.38
CA ALA A 44 1.29 -0.21 -0.98
C ALA A 44 0.52 -1.52 -1.20
N ASP A 45 1.05 -2.63 -0.71
CA ASP A 45 0.37 -3.92 -0.81
C ASP A 45 -0.93 -3.92 -0.01
N HIS A 46 -0.92 -3.32 1.18
CA HIS A 46 -2.12 -3.18 2.00
C HIS A 46 -3.20 -2.41 1.22
N ARG A 47 -2.84 -1.30 0.61
CA ARG A 47 -3.79 -0.51 -0.17
C ARG A 47 -4.30 -1.25 -1.40
N ARG A 48 -3.42 -2.00 -2.07
CA ARG A 48 -3.86 -2.81 -3.22
C ARG A 48 -4.94 -3.80 -2.80
N ALA A 49 -4.78 -4.43 -1.65
CA ALA A 49 -5.79 -5.35 -1.14
C ALA A 49 -7.10 -4.62 -0.86
N GLU A 50 -7.03 -3.44 -0.26
CA GLU A 50 -8.22 -2.64 0.01
C GLU A 50 -8.97 -2.27 -1.28
N ILE A 51 -8.25 -1.86 -2.30
CA ILE A 51 -8.86 -1.49 -3.58
C ILE A 51 -9.45 -2.72 -4.27
N THR A 52 -8.70 -3.83 -4.28
CA THR A 52 -9.14 -5.07 -4.92
C THR A 52 -10.44 -5.59 -4.29
N MET A 53 -10.55 -5.52 -2.98
CA MET A 53 -11.73 -6.00 -2.26
C MET A 53 -12.79 -4.91 -2.05
N ASN A 54 -12.48 -3.69 -2.46
CA ASN A 54 -13.36 -2.53 -2.32
C ASN A 54 -13.80 -2.30 -0.88
N ARG A 55 -12.87 -2.41 0.08
CA ARG A 55 -13.13 -2.11 1.48
C ARG A 55 -11.83 -1.78 2.20
N LEU A 56 -11.95 -1.07 3.32
CA LEU A 56 -10.81 -0.72 4.15
C LEU A 56 -10.56 -1.81 5.18
N TYR A 57 -9.28 -2.06 5.46
CA TYR A 57 -8.86 -3.06 6.43
C TYR A 57 -7.87 -2.43 7.42
N ASP A 58 -8.03 -2.72 8.69
CA ASP A 58 -6.98 -2.44 9.67
C ASP A 58 -5.88 -3.49 9.55
N LYS A 59 -6.31 -4.74 9.42
CA LYS A 59 -5.41 -5.87 9.20
C LYS A 59 -6.01 -6.74 8.11
N ILE A 60 -5.22 -7.01 7.08
CA ILE A 60 -5.71 -7.77 5.94
C ILE A 60 -5.75 -9.26 6.26
N PRO A 61 -6.92 -9.91 6.16
CA PRO A 61 -7.01 -11.35 6.36
C PRO A 61 -6.19 -12.11 5.31
N PRO A 62 -5.56 -13.23 5.68
CA PRO A 62 -4.77 -14.01 4.71
C PRO A 62 -5.52 -14.41 3.45
N SER A 63 -6.82 -14.65 3.55
CA SER A 63 -7.63 -15.05 2.41
C SER A 63 -7.72 -13.97 1.33
N VAL A 64 -7.56 -12.71 1.70
CA VAL A 64 -7.60 -11.60 0.74
C VAL A 64 -6.40 -11.64 -0.20
N TRP A 65 -5.25 -12.10 0.28
CA TRP A 65 -4.03 -12.10 -0.52
C TRP A 65 -4.12 -12.98 -1.76
N ARG A 66 -5.09 -13.87 -1.83
CA ARG A 66 -5.35 -14.68 -3.02
C ARG A 66 -5.80 -13.83 -4.21
N TYR A 67 -6.40 -12.68 -3.94
CA TYR A 67 -6.94 -11.79 -4.97
C TYR A 67 -6.01 -10.64 -5.31
N VAL A 68 -4.93 -10.48 -4.58
CA VAL A 68 -3.94 -9.42 -4.82
C VAL A 68 -2.79 -10.01 -5.62
N LYS A 69 -2.47 -9.39 -6.73
CA LYS A 69 -1.37 -9.84 -7.60
C LYS A 69 -0.07 -9.10 -7.33
#